data_8c92ad4c5f07602c34830a774b0bf7e5
#
_entry.id   8c92ad4c5f07602c34830a774b0bf7e5
#
_cell.length_a   1.000
_cell.length_b   1.000
_cell.length_c   1.000
_cell.angle_alpha   90.00
_cell.angle_beta   90.00
_cell.angle_gamma   90.00
#
_symmetry.space_group_name_H-M   'P 1'
#
loop_
_entity.id
_entity.type
_entity.pdbx_description
1 polymer ?
#
loop_
_entity_poly.entity_id
_entity_poly.type
_entity_poly.pdbx_seq_one_letter_code
_entity_poly.pdbx_strand_id
1 'polypeptide(L)'
;MAKIIPGREPVFREYAKKIEAAVAKDPHCLAILKLHYLRWVLFDIGGATYFMYQGIFDTDFDKYTEDAVSLFGATGIDTVFENLEGFPKDWKTNAPAFVEFVRKHQQSSFLEYGEYPFVSADEIKKALALKAS
;
A
#
# COMPACT_ATOMS: atom_id res chain seq x y z
N MET A 1 -10.46 -0.08 2.69
CA MET A 1 -11.29 0.93 2.01
C MET A 1 -11.70 2.00 3.01
N ALA A 2 -11.50 3.25 2.68
CA ALA A 2 -11.82 4.37 3.56
C ALA A 2 -12.27 5.60 2.78
N LYS A 3 -13.08 6.43 3.42
CA LYS A 3 -13.56 7.68 2.84
C LYS A 3 -12.45 8.73 2.86
N ILE A 4 -12.26 9.44 1.76
CA ILE A 4 -11.29 10.54 1.72
C ILE A 4 -11.88 11.82 2.30
N ILE A 5 -11.01 12.67 2.83
CA ILE A 5 -11.40 14.04 3.22
C ILE A 5 -11.87 14.78 1.96
N PRO A 6 -13.03 15.44 1.97
CA PRO A 6 -13.55 16.16 0.79
C PRO A 6 -12.51 17.09 0.18
N GLY A 7 -12.40 17.08 -1.15
CA GLY A 7 -11.46 17.91 -1.90
C GLY A 7 -10.02 17.40 -1.98
N ARG A 8 -9.73 16.22 -1.40
CA ARG A 8 -8.37 15.66 -1.38
C ARG A 8 -8.06 14.68 -2.53
N GLU A 9 -8.99 14.43 -3.43
CA GLU A 9 -8.74 13.55 -4.58
C GLU A 9 -7.48 13.94 -5.39
N PRO A 10 -7.22 15.23 -5.71
CA PRO A 10 -6.01 15.60 -6.43
C PRO A 10 -4.70 15.20 -5.72
N VAL A 11 -4.70 15.19 -4.39
CA VAL A 11 -3.54 14.76 -3.59
C VAL A 11 -3.19 13.30 -3.83
N PHE A 12 -4.21 12.43 -3.89
CA PHE A 12 -4.01 11.00 -4.22
C PHE A 12 -3.43 10.81 -5.60
N ARG A 13 -3.96 11.52 -6.59
CA ARG A 13 -3.48 11.44 -7.98
C ARG A 13 -2.06 11.93 -8.13
N GLU A 14 -1.71 13.02 -7.46
CA GLU A 14 -0.35 13.56 -7.48
C GLU A 14 0.64 12.62 -6.78
N TYR A 15 0.23 12.01 -5.69
CA TYR A 15 1.04 11.02 -4.99
C TYR A 15 1.29 9.77 -5.85
N ALA A 16 0.26 9.30 -6.56
CA ALA A 16 0.39 8.17 -7.49
C ALA A 16 1.43 8.46 -8.59
N LYS A 17 1.43 9.66 -9.17
CA LYS A 17 2.43 10.06 -10.16
C LYS A 17 3.86 10.03 -9.61
N LYS A 18 4.04 10.42 -8.35
CA LYS A 18 5.35 10.35 -7.68
C LYS A 18 5.83 8.90 -7.52
N ILE A 19 4.92 7.99 -7.15
CA ILE A 19 5.24 6.55 -7.06
C ILE A 19 5.56 5.99 -8.45
N GLU A 20 4.76 6.30 -9.46
CA GLU A 20 5.03 5.88 -10.83
C GLU A 20 6.40 6.33 -11.32
N ALA A 21 6.76 7.59 -11.06
CA ALA A 21 8.08 8.13 -11.40
C ALA A 21 9.22 7.43 -10.64
N ALA A 22 9.01 7.13 -9.36
CA ALA A 22 9.99 6.40 -8.55
C ALA A 22 10.19 4.97 -9.06
N VAL A 23 9.11 4.27 -9.40
CA VAL A 23 9.16 2.91 -9.98
C VAL A 23 9.81 2.91 -11.36
N ALA A 24 9.53 3.92 -12.19
CA ALA A 24 10.17 4.05 -13.50
C ALA A 24 11.69 4.24 -13.40
N LYS A 25 12.14 4.95 -12.36
CA LYS A 25 13.56 5.17 -12.08
C LYS A 25 14.23 3.95 -11.45
N ASP A 26 13.55 3.31 -10.52
CA ASP A 26 14.00 2.10 -9.82
C ASP A 26 12.83 1.12 -9.64
N PRO A 27 12.69 0.11 -10.50
CA PRO A 27 11.62 -0.89 -10.40
C PRO A 27 11.59 -1.67 -9.08
N HIS A 28 12.67 -1.60 -8.30
CA HIS A 28 12.81 -2.30 -7.02
C HIS A 28 12.63 -1.39 -5.79
N CYS A 29 12.22 -0.14 -5.97
CA CYS A 29 12.09 0.84 -4.87
C CYS A 29 11.12 0.41 -3.76
N LEU A 30 10.17 -0.47 -4.04
CA LEU A 30 9.23 -1.02 -3.07
C LEU A 30 9.55 -2.46 -2.65
N ALA A 31 10.75 -2.98 -3.00
CA ALA A 31 11.11 -4.37 -2.76
C ALA A 31 11.09 -4.76 -1.28
N ILE A 32 11.36 -3.82 -0.37
CA ILE A 32 11.30 -4.05 1.08
C ILE A 32 9.91 -4.49 1.55
N LEU A 33 8.86 -4.09 0.85
CA LEU A 33 7.48 -4.41 1.20
C LEU A 33 7.06 -5.83 0.75
N LYS A 34 7.92 -6.56 0.05
CA LYS A 34 7.64 -7.92 -0.45
C LYS A 34 6.33 -8.03 -1.23
N LEU A 35 6.06 -7.00 -2.02
CA LEU A 35 4.83 -6.89 -2.81
C LEU A 35 4.90 -7.74 -4.08
N HIS A 36 3.82 -8.48 -4.36
CA HIS A 36 3.51 -9.03 -5.68
C HIS A 36 2.71 -8.04 -6.52
N TYR A 37 1.78 -7.35 -5.88
CA TYR A 37 0.83 -6.50 -6.56
C TYR A 37 0.34 -5.39 -5.66
N LEU A 38 0.15 -4.20 -6.23
CA LEU A 38 -0.41 -3.04 -5.57
C LEU A 38 -1.37 -2.35 -6.52
N ARG A 39 -2.56 -2.03 -6.04
CA ARG A 39 -3.55 -1.27 -6.77
C ARG A 39 -4.26 -0.26 -5.88
N TRP A 40 -4.37 0.97 -6.36
CA TRP A 40 -5.14 2.03 -5.73
C TRP A 40 -6.31 2.44 -6.61
N VAL A 41 -7.47 2.62 -6.03
CA VAL A 41 -8.68 3.03 -6.73
C VAL A 41 -9.38 4.12 -5.95
N LEU A 42 -9.82 5.17 -6.64
CA LEU A 42 -10.79 6.14 -6.13
C LEU A 42 -12.14 5.89 -6.79
N PHE A 43 -13.19 5.92 -6.00
CA PHE A 43 -14.56 5.73 -6.51
C PHE A 43 -15.59 6.45 -5.64
N ASP A 44 -16.71 6.82 -6.24
CA ASP A 44 -17.76 7.57 -5.56
C ASP A 44 -18.90 6.64 -5.15
N ILE A 45 -19.36 6.83 -3.90
CA ILE A 45 -20.56 6.18 -3.37
C ILE A 45 -21.37 7.25 -2.64
N GLY A 46 -22.61 7.48 -3.07
CA GLY A 46 -23.53 8.39 -2.41
C GLY A 46 -23.01 9.82 -2.28
N GLY A 47 -22.25 10.31 -3.25
CA GLY A 47 -21.68 11.66 -3.24
C GLY A 47 -20.39 11.82 -2.43
N ALA A 48 -19.85 10.73 -1.88
CA ALA A 48 -18.56 10.73 -1.19
C ALA A 48 -17.54 9.92 -1.97
N THR A 49 -16.29 10.36 -1.98
CA THR A 49 -15.19 9.64 -2.63
C THR A 49 -14.49 8.73 -1.62
N TYR A 50 -14.27 7.49 -2.03
CA TYR A 50 -13.57 6.47 -1.24
C TYR A 50 -12.27 6.07 -1.91
N PHE A 51 -11.29 5.75 -1.07
CA PHE A 51 -10.02 5.18 -1.47
C PHE A 51 -10.00 3.70 -1.15
N MET A 52 -9.64 2.88 -2.13
CA MET A 52 -9.42 1.45 -1.96
C MET A 52 -7.96 1.13 -2.27
N TYR A 53 -7.32 0.48 -1.32
CA TYR A 53 -5.99 -0.10 -1.45
C TYR A 53 -6.14 -1.62 -1.55
N GLN A 54 -5.57 -2.21 -2.59
CA GLN A 54 -5.43 -3.64 -2.74
C GLN A 54 -3.95 -3.99 -2.84
N GLY A 55 -3.49 -4.89 -2.00
CA GLY A 55 -2.09 -5.32 -2.00
C GLY A 55 -2.00 -6.83 -1.76
N ILE A 56 -1.05 -7.46 -2.44
CA ILE A 56 -0.66 -8.85 -2.22
C ILE A 56 0.82 -8.82 -1.85
N PHE A 57 1.15 -9.34 -0.68
CA PHE A 57 2.50 -9.30 -0.12
C PHE A 57 2.80 -10.57 0.68
N ASP A 58 4.09 -10.89 0.89
CA ASP A 58 4.56 -12.15 1.48
C ASP A 58 4.76 -12.10 3.00
N THR A 59 4.63 -10.94 3.62
CA THR A 59 4.74 -10.79 5.08
C THR A 59 3.37 -10.80 5.75
N ASP A 60 3.33 -11.03 7.06
CA ASP A 60 2.09 -10.79 7.80
C ASP A 60 1.70 -9.30 7.75
N PHE A 61 0.42 -9.03 8.03
CA PHE A 61 -0.15 -7.70 7.88
C PHE A 61 0.52 -6.66 8.80
N ASP A 62 0.81 -7.02 10.04
CA ASP A 62 1.39 -6.09 11.01
C ASP A 62 2.81 -5.72 10.60
N LYS A 63 3.63 -6.72 10.21
CA LYS A 63 4.97 -6.48 9.72
C LYS A 63 4.97 -5.63 8.44
N TYR A 64 4.09 -5.92 7.49
CA TYR A 64 3.93 -5.11 6.28
C TYR A 64 3.66 -3.65 6.61
N THR A 65 2.74 -3.39 7.53
CA THR A 65 2.37 -2.04 7.94
C THR A 65 3.52 -1.32 8.66
N GLU A 66 4.24 -2.01 9.55
CA GLU A 66 5.41 -1.48 10.22
C GLU A 66 6.54 -1.13 9.23
N ASP A 67 6.81 -2.00 8.27
CA ASP A 67 7.80 -1.76 7.21
C ASP A 67 7.40 -0.55 6.36
N ALA A 68 6.12 -0.41 6.02
CA ALA A 68 5.60 0.73 5.28
C ALA A 68 5.76 2.05 6.06
N VAL A 69 5.42 2.06 7.35
CA VAL A 69 5.60 3.23 8.22
C VAL A 69 7.07 3.61 8.32
N SER A 70 7.95 2.62 8.47
CA SER A 70 9.40 2.84 8.53
C SER A 70 9.94 3.42 7.23
N LEU A 71 9.48 2.92 6.09
CA LEU A 71 9.88 3.41 4.77
C LEU A 71 9.45 4.88 4.57
N PHE A 72 8.23 5.23 4.93
CA PHE A 72 7.73 6.61 4.84
C PHE A 72 8.49 7.53 5.79
N GLY A 73 8.74 7.10 7.03
CA GLY A 73 9.53 7.85 8.01
C GLY A 73 10.96 8.11 7.54
N ALA A 74 11.63 7.10 6.99
CA ALA A 74 13.02 7.22 6.52
C ALA A 74 13.17 8.11 5.28
N THR A 75 12.17 8.13 4.41
CA THR A 75 12.19 8.93 3.17
C THR A 75 11.68 10.36 3.37
N GLY A 76 11.11 10.68 4.54
CA GLY A 76 10.49 11.97 4.81
C GLY A 76 9.21 12.21 3.98
N ILE A 77 8.70 11.19 3.34
CA ILE A 77 7.48 11.25 2.53
C ILE A 77 6.28 11.05 3.45
N ASP A 78 5.33 11.97 3.39
CA ASP A 78 4.05 11.80 4.06
C ASP A 78 3.23 10.73 3.37
N THR A 79 2.46 9.96 4.14
CA THR A 79 1.59 8.95 3.56
C THR A 79 0.33 9.58 2.97
N VAL A 80 -0.14 9.02 1.85
CA VAL A 80 -1.42 9.40 1.26
C VAL A 80 -2.59 9.18 2.23
N PHE A 81 -2.45 8.26 3.18
CA PHE A 81 -3.48 7.95 4.18
C PHE A 81 -3.85 9.12 5.11
N GLU A 82 -2.99 10.12 5.26
CA GLU A 82 -3.31 11.35 6.00
C GLU A 82 -4.51 12.10 5.43
N ASN A 83 -4.89 11.80 4.19
CA ASN A 83 -6.04 12.40 3.50
C ASN A 83 -7.31 11.54 3.64
N LEU A 84 -7.29 10.53 4.49
CA LEU A 84 -8.45 9.71 4.84
C LEU A 84 -9.13 10.24 6.10
N GLU A 85 -10.46 10.22 6.13
CA GLU A 85 -11.21 10.62 7.31
C GLU A 85 -10.87 9.72 8.51
N GLY A 86 -10.57 10.36 9.65
CA GLY A 86 -10.29 9.64 10.90
C GLY A 86 -8.90 9.04 11.01
N PHE A 87 -8.01 9.28 10.04
CA PHE A 87 -6.63 8.78 10.11
C PHE A 87 -5.87 9.42 11.29
N PRO A 88 -5.09 8.63 12.09
CA PRO A 88 -4.36 9.14 13.25
C PRO A 88 -3.29 10.16 12.84
N LYS A 89 -3.32 11.35 13.46
CA LYS A 89 -2.36 12.42 13.15
C LYS A 89 -0.95 12.14 13.67
N ASP A 90 -0.83 11.31 14.68
CA ASP A 90 0.42 10.91 15.34
C ASP A 90 1.04 9.62 14.76
N TRP A 91 0.63 9.21 13.58
CA TRP A 91 1.02 7.93 12.97
C TRP A 91 2.53 7.72 12.87
N LYS A 92 3.32 8.78 12.72
CA LYS A 92 4.80 8.69 12.62
C LYS A 92 5.45 8.17 13.90
N THR A 93 4.83 8.39 15.04
CA THR A 93 5.30 7.97 16.37
C THR A 93 4.42 6.92 17.02
N ASN A 94 3.32 6.55 16.38
CA ASN A 94 2.30 5.63 16.90
C ASN A 94 1.91 4.60 15.83
N ALA A 95 2.82 3.71 15.50
CA ALA A 95 2.58 2.63 14.54
C ALA A 95 1.35 1.76 14.90
N PRO A 96 1.08 1.44 16.19
CA PRO A 96 -0.13 0.71 16.55
C PRO A 96 -1.43 1.39 16.11
N ALA A 97 -1.52 2.73 16.21
CA ALA A 97 -2.71 3.46 15.75
C ALA A 97 -2.89 3.37 14.23
N PHE A 98 -1.80 3.39 13.48
CA PHE A 98 -1.80 3.16 12.04
C PHE A 98 -2.35 1.77 11.70
N VAL A 99 -1.83 0.72 12.33
CA VAL A 99 -2.27 -0.67 12.14
C VAL A 99 -3.76 -0.81 12.47
N GLU A 100 -4.19 -0.26 13.60
CA GLU A 100 -5.59 -0.30 14.04
C GLU A 100 -6.52 0.37 13.02
N PHE A 101 -6.14 1.54 12.51
CA PHE A 101 -6.91 2.24 11.48
C PHE A 101 -7.09 1.39 10.23
N VAL A 102 -6.01 0.79 9.72
CA VAL A 102 -6.07 -0.04 8.52
C VAL A 102 -6.91 -1.29 8.76
N ARG A 103 -6.75 -1.97 9.90
CA ARG A 103 -7.56 -3.14 10.27
C ARG A 103 -9.05 -2.82 10.36
N LYS A 104 -9.40 -1.68 10.94
CA LYS A 104 -10.79 -1.22 11.05
C LYS A 104 -11.44 -0.99 9.69
N HIS A 105 -10.66 -0.59 8.68
CA HIS A 105 -11.16 -0.31 7.33
C HIS A 105 -10.92 -1.47 6.35
N GLN A 106 -10.37 -2.57 6.82
CA GLN A 106 -10.10 -3.75 6.01
C GLN A 106 -11.41 -4.43 5.61
N GLN A 107 -11.49 -4.85 4.34
CA GLN A 107 -12.60 -5.61 3.81
C GLN A 107 -12.14 -7.05 3.56
N SER A 108 -12.86 -8.02 4.11
CA SER A 108 -12.55 -9.42 3.88
C SER A 108 -12.99 -9.87 2.49
N SER A 109 -12.12 -10.58 1.78
CA SER A 109 -12.51 -11.28 0.56
C SER A 109 -13.33 -12.52 0.92
N PHE A 110 -14.27 -12.89 0.05
CA PHE A 110 -14.99 -14.17 0.18
C PHE A 110 -14.52 -15.21 -0.83
N LEU A 111 -13.68 -14.81 -1.79
CA LEU A 111 -13.04 -15.69 -2.77
C LEU A 111 -11.69 -15.09 -3.16
N GLU A 112 -10.66 -15.91 -3.07
CA GLU A 112 -9.33 -15.60 -3.58
C GLU A 112 -8.86 -16.76 -4.45
N TYR A 113 -8.22 -16.44 -5.56
CA TYR A 113 -7.57 -17.41 -6.42
C TYR A 113 -6.17 -16.91 -6.78
N GLY A 114 -5.19 -17.81 -6.69
CA GLY A 114 -3.85 -17.58 -7.18
C GLY A 114 -3.32 -18.90 -7.76
N GLU A 115 -2.80 -18.86 -8.97
CA GLU A 115 -2.22 -20.06 -9.59
C GLU A 115 -0.98 -20.56 -8.83
N TYR A 116 -0.22 -19.63 -8.24
CA TYR A 116 0.98 -19.91 -7.44
C TYR A 116 0.91 -19.22 -6.08
N PRO A 117 -0.05 -19.61 -5.20
CA PRO A 117 -0.35 -18.84 -3.99
C PRO A 117 0.75 -18.89 -2.92
N PHE A 118 1.68 -19.85 -3.00
CA PHE A 118 2.74 -20.02 -2.01
C PHE A 118 4.12 -19.59 -2.50
N VAL A 119 4.22 -19.08 -3.74
CA VAL A 119 5.50 -18.61 -4.30
C VAL A 119 5.73 -17.17 -3.88
N SER A 120 6.84 -16.91 -3.18
CA SER A 120 7.20 -15.57 -2.73
C SER A 120 7.75 -14.69 -3.87
N ALA A 121 7.69 -13.38 -3.69
CA ALA A 121 8.30 -12.43 -4.61
C ALA A 121 9.81 -12.64 -4.73
N ASP A 122 10.48 -12.99 -3.64
CA ASP A 122 11.91 -13.29 -3.64
C ASP A 122 12.24 -14.57 -4.45
N GLU A 123 11.41 -15.61 -4.34
CA GLU A 123 11.55 -16.83 -5.16
C GLU A 123 11.35 -16.54 -6.65
N ILE A 124 10.38 -15.70 -7.00
CA ILE A 124 10.16 -15.26 -8.38
C ILE A 124 11.40 -14.53 -8.92
N LYS A 125 11.94 -13.57 -8.17
CA LYS A 125 13.16 -12.84 -8.55
C LYS A 125 14.34 -13.76 -8.76
N LYS A 126 14.52 -14.74 -7.87
CA LYS A 126 15.58 -15.74 -7.97
C LYS A 126 15.44 -16.60 -9.22
N ALA A 127 14.24 -17.07 -9.52
CA ALA A 127 13.96 -17.85 -10.71
C ALA A 127 14.21 -17.05 -12.00
N LEU A 128 13.81 -15.79 -12.04
CA LEU A 128 14.04 -14.90 -13.18
C LEU A 128 15.53 -14.61 -13.39
N ALA A 129 16.31 -14.44 -12.32
CA ALA A 129 17.75 -14.27 -12.39
C ALA A 129 18.46 -15.52 -12.96
N LEU A 130 18.03 -16.71 -12.57
CA LEU A 130 18.54 -17.97 -13.12
C LEU A 130 18.22 -18.12 -14.60
N LYS A 131 17.05 -17.68 -15.04
CA LYS A 131 16.66 -17.74 -16.46
C LYS A 131 17.47 -16.75 -17.31
N ALA A 132 17.86 -15.60 -16.76
CA ALA A 132 18.63 -14.57 -17.44
C ALA A 132 20.13 -14.93 -17.56
N SER A 133 20.63 -15.87 -16.74
CA SER A 133 22.00 -16.38 -16.81
C SER A 133 22.07 -17.55 -17.79
#